data_d1932dccce1f61bbf1531980f02b870a
#
_entry.id   d1932dccce1f61bbf1531980f02b870a
#
_cell.length_a   1.000
_cell.length_b   1.000
_cell.length_c   1.000
_cell.angle_alpha   90.00
_cell.angle_beta   90.00
_cell.angle_gamma   90.00
#
_symmetry.space_group_name_H-M   'P 1'
#
loop_
_entity.id
_entity.type
_entity.pdbx_description
1 polymer ?
#
loop_
_entity_poly.entity_id
_entity_poly.type
_entity_poly.pdbx_seq_one_letter_code
_entity_poly.pdbx_strand_id
1 'polypeptide(L)'
;MHDPAKRDLIRQAMNAPYLDREEEFALARRWKEKRDQEALNRITVAHMRLVISMAGRFRHFGLPAVDLIQEGHVGLLEAAVRFEPEREVRFSTYAAWWIRASMQDFILRNWSIVRGGTSSAQKALFFNLRRLRARLAQERREASRQDIYIEVADALGVAVADVAAMDARLSASDTSLDAPLAGEDGQSERMDFLVSDAPPPDEVAGKTIDDERRARWLGKALSTLNARELKIIRERRLSEEGATLEALGETLGISKERVRQIESRAIEKLRTALTRIDPDMMRHAA
;
A
#
# COMPACT_ATOMS: atom_id res chain seq x y z
N MET A 1 -4.00 12.94 -29.23
CA MET A 1 -5.46 12.79 -29.38
C MET A 1 -6.14 14.06 -28.89
N HIS A 2 -6.90 14.74 -29.77
CA HIS A 2 -7.50 16.05 -29.47
C HIS A 2 -8.90 15.82 -28.92
N ASP A 3 -9.05 15.97 -27.62
CA ASP A 3 -10.36 15.86 -26.94
C ASP A 3 -11.19 17.14 -27.18
N PRO A 4 -12.30 17.07 -27.93
CA PRO A 4 -13.15 18.23 -28.25
C PRO A 4 -13.82 18.79 -26.98
N ALA A 5 -14.18 17.95 -26.02
CA ALA A 5 -14.80 18.36 -24.77
C ALA A 5 -13.87 19.25 -23.93
N LYS A 6 -12.58 18.91 -23.90
CA LYS A 6 -11.53 19.72 -23.24
C LYS A 6 -11.42 21.11 -23.87
N ARG A 7 -11.47 21.21 -25.21
CA ARG A 7 -11.39 22.50 -25.90
C ARG A 7 -12.59 23.39 -25.60
N ASP A 8 -13.78 22.82 -25.58
CA ASP A 8 -15.01 23.56 -25.30
C ASP A 8 -15.06 24.06 -23.86
N LEU A 9 -14.65 23.23 -22.89
CA LEU A 9 -14.49 23.63 -21.49
C LEU A 9 -13.53 24.81 -21.33
N ILE A 10 -12.35 24.72 -21.94
CA ILE A 10 -11.35 25.79 -21.88
C ILE A 10 -11.88 27.06 -22.54
N ARG A 11 -12.54 26.97 -23.71
CA ARG A 11 -13.11 28.11 -24.43
C ARG A 11 -14.17 28.80 -23.58
N GLN A 12 -15.08 28.05 -22.99
CA GLN A 12 -16.12 28.58 -22.10
C GLN A 12 -15.54 29.30 -20.89
N ALA A 13 -14.57 28.69 -20.25
CA ALA A 13 -13.88 29.27 -19.09
C ALA A 13 -13.14 30.57 -19.44
N MET A 14 -12.51 30.62 -20.62
CA MET A 14 -11.75 31.80 -21.06
C MET A 14 -12.67 32.96 -21.51
N ASN A 15 -13.88 32.66 -21.96
CA ASN A 15 -14.88 33.65 -22.36
C ASN A 15 -15.71 34.17 -21.18
N ALA A 16 -15.60 33.55 -19.98
CA ALA A 16 -16.34 34.00 -18.82
C ALA A 16 -15.98 35.45 -18.44
N PRO A 17 -16.92 36.29 -18.04
CA PRO A 17 -16.63 37.67 -17.64
C PRO A 17 -15.77 37.73 -16.39
N TYR A 18 -14.93 38.74 -16.32
CA TYR A 18 -14.21 39.03 -15.09
C TYR A 18 -15.14 39.69 -14.08
N LEU A 19 -14.99 39.34 -12.80
CA LEU A 19 -15.69 40.02 -11.72
C LEU A 19 -14.75 41.04 -11.07
N ASP A 20 -15.24 42.23 -10.81
CA ASP A 20 -14.54 43.16 -9.95
C ASP A 20 -14.70 42.78 -8.46
N ARG A 21 -14.06 43.53 -7.58
CA ARG A 21 -14.07 43.23 -6.13
C ARG A 21 -15.45 43.36 -5.51
N GLU A 22 -16.19 44.37 -5.95
CA GLU A 22 -17.54 44.69 -5.42
C GLU A 22 -18.55 43.64 -5.86
N GLU A 23 -18.49 43.24 -7.12
CA GLU A 23 -19.29 42.14 -7.68
C GLU A 23 -19.01 40.81 -6.98
N GLU A 24 -17.72 40.46 -6.77
CA GLU A 24 -17.36 39.26 -6.03
C GLU A 24 -18.00 39.23 -4.63
N PHE A 25 -17.90 40.36 -3.91
CA PHE A 25 -18.43 40.46 -2.55
C PHE A 25 -19.98 40.46 -2.55
N ALA A 26 -20.63 41.14 -3.50
CA ALA A 26 -22.06 41.14 -3.61
C ALA A 26 -22.63 39.74 -3.90
N LEU A 27 -22.00 39.02 -4.81
CA LEU A 27 -22.37 37.62 -5.14
C LEU A 27 -22.11 36.68 -3.96
N ALA A 28 -20.99 36.83 -3.27
CA ALA A 28 -20.67 36.02 -2.10
C ALA A 28 -21.68 36.24 -0.96
N ARG A 29 -22.07 37.50 -0.69
CA ARG A 29 -23.13 37.80 0.28
C ARG A 29 -24.47 37.20 -0.11
N ARG A 30 -24.87 37.31 -1.36
CA ARG A 30 -26.11 36.69 -1.86
C ARG A 30 -26.12 35.19 -1.61
N TRP A 31 -25.01 34.51 -1.86
CA TRP A 31 -24.87 33.09 -1.53
C TRP A 31 -24.97 32.84 -0.02
N LYS A 32 -24.24 33.60 0.79
CA LYS A 32 -24.20 33.43 2.24
C LYS A 32 -25.55 33.63 2.91
N GLU A 33 -26.24 34.70 2.53
CA GLU A 33 -27.51 35.14 3.16
C GLU A 33 -28.74 34.40 2.60
N LYS A 34 -28.76 34.18 1.29
CA LYS A 34 -29.99 33.70 0.58
C LYS A 34 -29.82 32.32 -0.04
N ARG A 35 -28.63 31.74 0.05
CA ARG A 35 -28.28 30.47 -0.64
C ARG A 35 -28.55 30.52 -2.14
N ASP A 36 -28.33 31.69 -2.75
CA ASP A 36 -28.59 31.95 -4.14
C ASP A 36 -27.62 31.16 -5.03
N GLN A 37 -28.13 30.10 -5.65
CA GLN A 37 -27.36 29.20 -6.50
C GLN A 37 -26.81 29.89 -7.74
N GLU A 38 -27.54 30.89 -8.29
CA GLU A 38 -27.05 31.62 -9.44
C GLU A 38 -25.86 32.49 -9.11
N ALA A 39 -25.83 33.11 -7.90
CA ALA A 39 -24.69 33.86 -7.43
C ALA A 39 -23.45 32.95 -7.24
N LEU A 40 -23.63 31.77 -6.68
CA LEU A 40 -22.56 30.77 -6.55
C LEU A 40 -22.01 30.36 -7.92
N ASN A 41 -22.90 30.06 -8.87
CA ASN A 41 -22.52 29.67 -10.22
C ASN A 41 -21.74 30.78 -10.94
N ARG A 42 -22.15 32.04 -10.81
CA ARG A 42 -21.44 33.18 -11.43
C ARG A 42 -20.03 33.33 -10.89
N ILE A 43 -19.83 33.26 -9.55
CA ILE A 43 -18.49 33.28 -8.96
C ILE A 43 -17.62 32.14 -9.49
N THR A 44 -18.17 30.93 -9.51
CA THR A 44 -17.44 29.73 -9.94
C THR A 44 -17.04 29.82 -11.42
N VAL A 45 -17.96 30.15 -12.30
CA VAL A 45 -17.71 30.25 -13.76
C VAL A 45 -16.64 31.32 -14.05
N ALA A 46 -16.73 32.49 -13.41
CA ALA A 46 -15.76 33.58 -13.59
C ALA A 46 -14.32 33.17 -13.20
N HIS A 47 -14.17 32.23 -12.25
CA HIS A 47 -12.85 31.79 -11.75
C HIS A 47 -12.36 30.47 -12.33
N MET A 48 -13.08 29.83 -13.27
CA MET A 48 -12.65 28.58 -13.92
C MET A 48 -11.30 28.68 -14.62
N ARG A 49 -10.96 29.87 -15.16
CA ARG A 49 -9.63 30.11 -15.77
C ARG A 49 -8.46 29.92 -14.77
N LEU A 50 -8.71 30.22 -13.49
CA LEU A 50 -7.73 29.98 -12.42
C LEU A 50 -7.48 28.48 -12.25
N VAL A 51 -8.53 27.67 -12.26
CA VAL A 51 -8.45 26.20 -12.19
C VAL A 51 -7.63 25.64 -13.35
N ILE A 52 -7.93 26.08 -14.59
CA ILE A 52 -7.21 25.64 -15.80
C ILE A 52 -5.72 25.99 -15.73
N SER A 53 -5.40 27.22 -15.30
CA SER A 53 -4.02 27.67 -15.11
C SER A 53 -3.28 26.82 -14.08
N MET A 54 -3.95 26.50 -12.97
CA MET A 54 -3.35 25.67 -11.91
C MET A 54 -3.19 24.20 -12.33
N ALA A 55 -4.16 23.62 -13.06
CA ALA A 55 -4.06 22.28 -13.60
C ALA A 55 -2.85 22.14 -14.55
N GLY A 56 -2.53 23.17 -15.31
CA GLY A 56 -1.35 23.23 -16.18
C GLY A 56 -0.02 23.03 -15.42
N ARG A 57 0.07 23.46 -14.17
CA ARG A 57 1.26 23.28 -13.31
C ARG A 57 1.48 21.83 -12.86
N PHE A 58 0.41 21.03 -12.82
CA PHE A 58 0.45 19.64 -12.39
C PHE A 58 0.49 18.62 -13.54
N ARG A 59 0.58 19.07 -14.79
CA ARG A 59 0.59 18.19 -15.98
C ARG A 59 1.70 17.12 -15.97
N HIS A 60 2.80 17.39 -15.27
CA HIS A 60 3.98 16.51 -15.21
C HIS A 60 3.78 15.26 -14.34
N PHE A 61 2.66 15.14 -13.63
CA PHE A 61 2.31 13.93 -12.88
C PHE A 61 1.69 12.82 -13.73
N GLY A 62 1.47 13.05 -15.04
CA GLY A 62 0.98 12.03 -15.97
C GLY A 62 -0.53 11.76 -15.93
N LEU A 63 -1.28 12.46 -15.07
CA LEU A 63 -2.73 12.32 -14.99
C LEU A 63 -3.45 13.11 -16.09
N PRO A 64 -4.66 12.67 -16.52
CA PRO A 64 -5.46 13.37 -17.51
C PRO A 64 -5.76 14.80 -17.06
N ALA A 65 -5.51 15.77 -17.95
CA ALA A 65 -5.69 17.18 -17.61
C ALA A 65 -7.16 17.53 -17.34
N VAL A 66 -8.10 16.80 -17.96
CA VAL A 66 -9.54 16.98 -17.74
C VAL A 66 -9.91 16.64 -16.30
N ASP A 67 -9.39 15.53 -15.78
CA ASP A 67 -9.67 15.08 -14.42
C ASP A 67 -9.09 16.07 -13.38
N LEU A 68 -7.86 16.56 -13.63
CA LEU A 68 -7.26 17.61 -12.80
C LEU A 68 -8.09 18.91 -12.78
N ILE A 69 -8.68 19.30 -13.94
CA ILE A 69 -9.55 20.46 -14.02
C ILE A 69 -10.84 20.22 -13.24
N GLN A 70 -11.44 19.04 -13.35
CA GLN A 70 -12.68 18.71 -12.62
C GLN A 70 -12.44 18.69 -11.11
N GLU A 71 -11.37 18.08 -10.64
CA GLU A 71 -11.01 18.10 -9.21
C GLU A 71 -10.70 19.51 -8.72
N GLY A 72 -9.99 20.29 -9.52
CA GLY A 72 -9.78 21.70 -9.20
C GLY A 72 -11.08 22.52 -9.16
N HIS A 73 -12.07 22.16 -10.00
CA HIS A 73 -13.41 22.77 -9.95
C HIS A 73 -14.14 22.41 -8.66
N VAL A 74 -14.03 21.16 -8.18
CA VAL A 74 -14.55 20.77 -6.85
C VAL A 74 -13.91 21.65 -5.76
N GLY A 75 -12.60 21.83 -5.78
CA GLY A 75 -11.91 22.74 -4.85
C GLY A 75 -12.38 24.20 -4.96
N LEU A 76 -12.66 24.68 -6.18
CA LEU A 76 -13.20 26.02 -6.40
C LEU A 76 -14.63 26.18 -5.83
N LEU A 77 -15.49 25.17 -5.97
CA LEU A 77 -16.83 25.14 -5.38
C LEU A 77 -16.76 25.15 -3.85
N GLU A 78 -15.90 24.33 -3.25
CA GLU A 78 -15.67 24.33 -1.81
C GLU A 78 -15.22 25.71 -1.30
N ALA A 79 -14.33 26.36 -2.04
CA ALA A 79 -13.91 27.71 -1.73
C ALA A 79 -15.08 28.70 -1.80
N ALA A 80 -15.90 28.63 -2.86
CA ALA A 80 -17.03 29.55 -3.05
C ALA A 80 -18.09 29.40 -1.95
N VAL A 81 -18.37 28.18 -1.53
CA VAL A 81 -19.31 27.88 -0.43
C VAL A 81 -18.83 28.44 0.92
N ARG A 82 -17.52 28.42 1.18
CA ARG A 82 -16.91 28.79 2.46
C ARG A 82 -16.32 30.20 2.49
N PHE A 83 -16.39 30.93 1.38
CA PHE A 83 -15.80 32.25 1.28
C PHE A 83 -16.50 33.27 2.20
N GLU A 84 -15.72 34.02 2.94
CA GLU A 84 -16.17 35.08 3.84
C GLU A 84 -15.73 36.44 3.27
N PRO A 85 -16.65 37.18 2.64
CA PRO A 85 -16.32 38.46 2.01
C PRO A 85 -15.85 39.51 3.04
N GLU A 86 -16.23 39.35 4.31
CA GLU A 86 -15.87 40.27 5.41
C GLU A 86 -14.36 40.28 5.73
N ARG A 87 -13.60 39.27 5.28
CA ARG A 87 -12.14 39.19 5.50
C ARG A 87 -11.31 40.06 4.57
N GLU A 88 -11.94 40.82 3.68
CA GLU A 88 -11.30 41.75 2.74
C GLU A 88 -10.25 41.14 1.78
N VAL A 89 -10.20 39.82 1.66
CA VAL A 89 -9.31 39.10 0.74
C VAL A 89 -10.03 38.83 -0.58
N ARG A 90 -9.33 38.93 -1.72
CA ARG A 90 -9.88 38.53 -3.02
C ARG A 90 -10.24 37.05 -3.05
N PHE A 91 -11.38 36.74 -3.64
CA PHE A 91 -11.83 35.35 -3.76
C PHE A 91 -10.81 34.46 -4.50
N SER A 92 -10.16 34.97 -5.56
CA SER A 92 -9.11 34.26 -6.29
C SER A 92 -7.94 33.79 -5.41
N THR A 93 -7.54 34.63 -4.44
CA THR A 93 -6.46 34.30 -3.49
C THR A 93 -6.88 33.18 -2.54
N TYR A 94 -8.10 33.27 -2.01
CA TYR A 94 -8.66 32.23 -1.15
C TYR A 94 -8.89 30.92 -1.90
N ALA A 95 -9.50 30.98 -3.08
CA ALA A 95 -9.79 29.83 -3.91
C ALA A 95 -8.54 29.07 -4.36
N ALA A 96 -7.43 29.78 -4.61
CA ALA A 96 -6.17 29.15 -5.01
C ALA A 96 -5.67 28.10 -4.03
N TRP A 97 -5.91 28.25 -2.73
CA TRP A 97 -5.56 27.28 -1.72
C TRP A 97 -6.41 26.01 -1.82
N TRP A 98 -7.71 26.17 -1.97
CA TRP A 98 -8.65 25.06 -2.10
C TRP A 98 -8.44 24.27 -3.39
N ILE A 99 -8.30 24.97 -4.52
CA ILE A 99 -8.03 24.37 -5.82
C ILE A 99 -6.74 23.54 -5.75
N ARG A 100 -5.67 24.11 -5.16
CA ARG A 100 -4.40 23.40 -5.00
C ARG A 100 -4.54 22.17 -4.12
N ALA A 101 -5.21 22.30 -2.98
CA ALA A 101 -5.40 21.20 -2.04
C ALA A 101 -6.17 20.04 -2.68
N SER A 102 -7.27 20.34 -3.40
CA SER A 102 -8.07 19.33 -4.10
C SER A 102 -7.27 18.62 -5.19
N MET A 103 -6.57 19.36 -6.05
CA MET A 103 -5.72 18.78 -7.09
C MET A 103 -4.58 17.91 -6.51
N GLN A 104 -3.93 18.38 -5.43
CA GLN A 104 -2.86 17.62 -4.79
C GLN A 104 -3.37 16.33 -4.15
N ASP A 105 -4.55 16.37 -3.53
CA ASP A 105 -5.15 15.17 -2.96
C ASP A 105 -5.56 14.17 -4.03
N PHE A 106 -6.11 14.63 -5.14
CA PHE A 106 -6.42 13.81 -6.31
C PHE A 106 -5.16 13.14 -6.88
N ILE A 107 -4.07 13.90 -7.07
CA ILE A 107 -2.79 13.38 -7.57
C ILE A 107 -2.28 12.27 -6.65
N LEU A 108 -2.25 12.49 -5.35
CA LEU A 108 -1.76 11.48 -4.39
C LEU A 108 -2.57 10.19 -4.41
N ARG A 109 -3.88 10.27 -4.70
CA ARG A 109 -4.76 9.10 -4.77
C ARG A 109 -4.64 8.33 -6.08
N ASN A 110 -4.31 9.01 -7.18
CA ASN A 110 -4.43 8.46 -8.53
C ASN A 110 -3.10 8.37 -9.29
N TRP A 111 -1.98 8.83 -8.71
CA TRP A 111 -0.67 8.81 -9.37
C TRP A 111 -0.11 7.39 -9.55
N SER A 112 -0.41 6.47 -8.63
CA SER A 112 0.03 5.07 -8.66
C SER A 112 -1.09 4.16 -8.15
N ILE A 113 -1.11 2.93 -8.63
CA ILE A 113 -2.03 1.87 -8.17
C ILE A 113 -1.83 1.61 -6.67
N VAL A 114 -0.57 1.59 -6.23
CA VAL A 114 -0.22 1.47 -4.81
C VAL A 114 -0.27 2.86 -4.18
N ARG A 115 -1.29 3.11 -3.38
CA ARG A 115 -1.48 4.41 -2.72
C ARG A 115 -0.27 4.78 -1.87
N GLY A 116 0.20 6.00 -2.05
CA GLY A 116 1.16 6.64 -1.15
C GLY A 116 0.53 6.93 0.21
N GLY A 117 1.36 7.14 1.21
CA GLY A 117 0.87 7.57 2.52
C GLY A 117 0.22 8.97 2.47
N THR A 118 -0.69 9.21 3.41
CA THR A 118 -1.49 10.45 3.48
C THR A 118 -0.97 11.46 4.50
N SER A 119 0.15 11.15 5.20
CA SER A 119 0.72 12.05 6.20
C SER A 119 1.20 13.36 5.57
N SER A 120 1.22 14.44 6.36
CA SER A 120 1.72 15.76 5.91
C SER A 120 3.17 15.69 5.43
N ALA A 121 4.02 14.90 6.10
CA ALA A 121 5.40 14.64 5.73
C ALA A 121 5.52 13.97 4.35
N GLN A 122 4.73 12.93 4.10
CA GLN A 122 4.71 12.24 2.81
C GLN A 122 4.18 13.11 1.67
N LYS A 123 3.16 13.95 1.94
CA LYS A 123 2.68 14.96 0.98
C LYS A 123 3.78 15.96 0.64
N ALA A 124 4.47 16.48 1.64
CA ALA A 124 5.57 17.43 1.45
C ALA A 124 6.70 16.80 0.63
N LEU A 125 7.11 15.57 0.92
CA LEU A 125 8.10 14.81 0.15
C LEU A 125 7.67 14.61 -1.29
N PHE A 126 6.47 14.09 -1.53
CA PHE A 126 5.97 13.79 -2.87
C PHE A 126 6.03 14.99 -3.81
N PHE A 127 5.61 16.17 -3.34
CA PHE A 127 5.56 17.37 -4.19
C PHE A 127 6.88 18.16 -4.27
N ASN A 128 7.76 18.02 -3.28
CA ASN A 128 8.97 18.85 -3.21
C ASN A 128 10.27 18.09 -3.50
N LEU A 129 10.33 16.76 -3.30
CA LEU A 129 11.55 15.97 -3.38
C LEU A 129 12.31 16.17 -4.71
N ARG A 130 11.63 16.01 -5.84
CA ARG A 130 12.26 16.16 -7.16
C ARG A 130 12.87 17.54 -7.36
N ARG A 131 12.16 18.59 -6.95
CA ARG A 131 12.62 19.98 -7.08
C ARG A 131 13.81 20.25 -6.17
N LEU A 132 13.73 19.85 -4.91
CA LEU A 132 14.82 20.04 -3.95
C LEU A 132 16.06 19.27 -4.37
N ARG A 133 15.90 17.99 -4.76
CA ARG A 133 17.00 17.16 -5.24
C ARG A 133 17.69 17.79 -6.46
N ALA A 134 16.92 18.25 -7.44
CA ALA A 134 17.48 18.90 -8.63
C ALA A 134 18.25 20.17 -8.29
N ARG A 135 17.72 20.98 -7.37
CA ARG A 135 18.40 22.21 -6.90
C ARG A 135 19.71 21.89 -6.18
N LEU A 136 19.68 20.97 -5.22
CA LEU A 136 20.86 20.59 -4.42
C LEU A 136 21.94 19.94 -5.29
N ALA A 137 21.55 19.11 -6.27
CA ALA A 137 22.49 18.53 -7.23
C ALA A 137 23.16 19.58 -8.15
N GLN A 138 22.50 20.71 -8.42
CA GLN A 138 23.11 21.82 -9.15
C GLN A 138 24.06 22.66 -8.27
N GLU A 139 23.67 22.89 -7.02
CA GLU A 139 24.45 23.68 -6.06
C GLU A 139 25.72 22.94 -5.60
N ARG A 140 25.66 21.61 -5.50
CA ARG A 140 26.74 20.75 -5.00
C ARG A 140 27.01 19.59 -5.95
N ARG A 141 27.80 19.83 -6.98
CA ARG A 141 28.10 18.83 -8.03
C ARG A 141 28.80 17.56 -7.54
N GLU A 142 29.45 17.59 -6.39
CA GLU A 142 30.19 16.46 -5.79
C GLU A 142 29.47 15.83 -4.59
N ALA A 143 28.27 16.29 -4.24
CA ALA A 143 27.52 15.71 -3.11
C ALA A 143 27.11 14.27 -3.41
N SER A 144 27.30 13.40 -2.43
CA SER A 144 26.79 12.03 -2.51
C SER A 144 25.26 12.01 -2.47
N ARG A 145 24.65 10.92 -2.94
CA ARG A 145 23.19 10.73 -2.85
C ARG A 145 22.71 10.83 -1.41
N GLN A 146 23.52 10.33 -0.47
CA GLN A 146 23.21 10.33 0.97
C GLN A 146 23.18 11.76 1.55
N ASP A 147 24.14 12.61 1.16
CA ASP A 147 24.20 14.00 1.62
C ASP A 147 22.96 14.78 1.15
N ILE A 148 22.55 14.55 -0.12
CA ILE A 148 21.32 15.14 -0.66
C ILE A 148 20.09 14.69 0.14
N TYR A 149 20.01 13.42 0.55
CA TYR A 149 18.89 12.93 1.35
C TYR A 149 18.84 13.56 2.74
N ILE A 150 19.98 13.76 3.37
CA ILE A 150 20.08 14.43 4.68
C ILE A 150 19.59 15.87 4.55
N GLU A 151 20.05 16.63 3.55
CA GLU A 151 19.63 18.02 3.35
C GLU A 151 18.13 18.15 3.02
N VAL A 152 17.59 17.23 2.23
CA VAL A 152 16.14 17.18 1.95
C VAL A 152 15.35 16.85 3.21
N ALA A 153 15.84 15.93 4.04
CA ALA A 153 15.23 15.53 5.30
C ALA A 153 15.16 16.73 6.26
N ASP A 154 16.25 17.44 6.41
CA ASP A 154 16.33 18.66 7.25
C ASP A 154 15.43 19.77 6.73
N ALA A 155 15.43 20.03 5.42
CA ALA A 155 14.59 21.06 4.80
C ALA A 155 13.08 20.82 4.94
N LEU A 156 12.66 19.57 5.02
CA LEU A 156 11.24 19.18 5.11
C LEU A 156 10.82 18.69 6.51
N GLY A 157 11.77 18.55 7.45
CA GLY A 157 11.50 18.06 8.81
C GLY A 157 11.03 16.61 8.84
N VAL A 158 11.65 15.72 8.03
CA VAL A 158 11.27 14.30 7.87
C VAL A 158 12.48 13.40 8.12
N ALA A 159 12.27 12.09 8.33
CA ALA A 159 13.37 11.15 8.48
C ALA A 159 14.08 10.89 7.13
N VAL A 160 15.40 10.69 7.16
CA VAL A 160 16.21 10.36 5.96
C VAL A 160 15.72 9.07 5.29
N ALA A 161 15.27 8.09 6.09
CA ALA A 161 14.69 6.85 5.57
C ALA A 161 13.43 7.09 4.73
N ASP A 162 12.58 8.05 5.13
CA ASP A 162 11.37 8.43 4.38
C ASP A 162 11.73 9.08 3.03
N VAL A 163 12.80 9.90 3.01
CA VAL A 163 13.31 10.50 1.77
C VAL A 163 13.79 9.42 0.82
N ALA A 164 14.59 8.46 1.30
CA ALA A 164 15.09 7.35 0.48
C ALA A 164 13.95 6.48 -0.07
N ALA A 165 12.97 6.13 0.77
CA ALA A 165 11.80 5.36 0.37
C ALA A 165 10.95 6.11 -0.67
N MET A 166 10.75 7.42 -0.49
CA MET A 166 10.00 8.24 -1.46
C MET A 166 10.77 8.39 -2.78
N ASP A 167 12.10 8.56 -2.75
CA ASP A 167 12.92 8.65 -3.96
C ASP A 167 12.88 7.34 -4.77
N ALA A 168 12.96 6.20 -4.10
CA ALA A 168 12.80 4.89 -4.74
C ALA A 168 11.43 4.77 -5.43
N ARG A 169 10.36 5.19 -4.75
CA ARG A 169 8.98 5.18 -5.27
C ARG A 169 8.77 6.11 -6.46
N LEU A 170 9.37 7.32 -6.43
CA LEU A 170 9.26 8.30 -7.50
C LEU A 170 10.20 8.03 -8.68
N SER A 171 11.13 7.07 -8.56
CA SER A 171 12.13 6.76 -9.59
C SER A 171 11.54 6.06 -10.80
N ALA A 172 10.46 5.29 -10.61
CA ALA A 172 9.75 4.61 -11.68
C ALA A 172 8.24 4.88 -11.59
N SER A 173 7.58 4.94 -12.73
CA SER A 173 6.13 4.91 -12.82
C SER A 173 5.64 3.46 -12.86
N ASP A 174 4.37 3.25 -12.55
CA ASP A 174 3.73 1.95 -12.74
C ASP A 174 3.90 1.50 -14.18
N THR A 175 4.22 0.24 -14.38
CA THR A 175 4.46 -0.34 -15.69
C THR A 175 3.40 -1.38 -15.99
N SER A 176 2.84 -1.38 -17.22
CA SER A 176 1.88 -2.41 -17.63
C SER A 176 2.57 -3.77 -17.70
N LEU A 177 1.94 -4.77 -17.10
CA LEU A 177 2.37 -6.18 -17.20
C LEU A 177 2.06 -6.75 -18.58
N ASP A 178 1.02 -6.23 -19.25
CA ASP A 178 0.64 -6.64 -20.62
C ASP A 178 1.52 -5.96 -21.69
N ALA A 179 2.52 -5.17 -21.29
CA ALA A 179 3.40 -4.53 -22.23
C ALA A 179 4.29 -5.58 -22.89
N PRO A 180 4.34 -5.62 -24.26
CA PRO A 180 5.21 -6.55 -24.97
C PRO A 180 6.68 -6.25 -24.65
N LEU A 181 7.46 -7.30 -24.50
CA LEU A 181 8.91 -7.18 -24.41
C LEU A 181 9.50 -6.95 -25.82
N ALA A 182 10.44 -6.03 -25.90
CA ALA A 182 11.17 -5.79 -27.14
C ALA A 182 12.09 -6.99 -27.43
N GLY A 183 11.61 -7.94 -28.23
CA GLY A 183 12.33 -9.11 -28.70
C GLY A 183 11.86 -9.46 -30.11
N GLU A 184 12.63 -10.27 -30.83
CA GLU A 184 12.39 -10.60 -32.23
C GLU A 184 11.03 -11.29 -32.49
N ASP A 185 10.41 -11.92 -31.50
CA ASP A 185 9.12 -12.62 -31.64
C ASP A 185 7.90 -11.82 -31.16
N GLY A 186 8.05 -10.72 -30.47
CA GLY A 186 6.94 -9.80 -30.05
C GLY A 186 5.74 -10.42 -29.33
N GLN A 187 5.82 -11.69 -28.93
CA GLN A 187 4.72 -12.46 -28.36
C GLN A 187 4.76 -12.56 -26.84
N SER A 188 5.91 -12.29 -26.20
CA SER A 188 6.04 -12.41 -24.76
C SER A 188 5.70 -11.09 -24.08
N GLU A 189 4.86 -11.16 -23.07
CA GLU A 189 4.49 -10.05 -22.19
C GLU A 189 5.36 -10.03 -20.94
N ARG A 190 5.43 -8.89 -20.27
CA ARG A 190 6.17 -8.79 -18.97
C ARG A 190 5.60 -9.70 -17.91
N MET A 191 4.31 -10.02 -17.97
CA MET A 191 3.63 -10.90 -17.05
C MET A 191 4.20 -12.32 -17.09
N ASP A 192 4.65 -12.79 -18.25
CA ASP A 192 5.20 -14.15 -18.44
C ASP A 192 6.50 -14.38 -17.64
N PHE A 193 7.18 -13.30 -17.23
CA PHE A 193 8.41 -13.37 -16.42
C PHE A 193 8.18 -13.29 -14.91
N LEU A 194 6.93 -13.16 -14.47
CA LEU A 194 6.62 -13.18 -13.06
C LEU A 194 6.60 -14.63 -12.55
N VAL A 195 7.53 -14.90 -11.64
CA VAL A 195 7.59 -16.20 -10.95
C VAL A 195 6.55 -16.21 -9.83
N SER A 196 5.73 -17.27 -9.79
CA SER A 196 4.79 -17.49 -8.69
C SER A 196 5.54 -17.94 -7.43
N ASP A 197 5.16 -17.42 -6.27
CA ASP A 197 5.66 -17.88 -4.97
C ASP A 197 5.02 -19.22 -4.53
N ALA A 198 4.03 -19.71 -5.28
CA ALA A 198 3.39 -20.99 -5.02
C ALA A 198 4.37 -22.14 -5.34
N PRO A 199 4.49 -23.14 -4.45
CA PRO A 199 5.35 -24.28 -4.73
C PRO A 199 4.91 -25.03 -5.99
N PRO A 200 5.84 -25.59 -6.77
CA PRO A 200 5.52 -26.40 -7.94
C PRO A 200 4.58 -27.58 -7.64
N PRO A 201 3.74 -27.99 -8.58
CA PRO A 201 2.77 -29.08 -8.35
C PRO A 201 3.40 -30.43 -7.91
N ASP A 202 4.60 -30.71 -8.38
CA ASP A 202 5.38 -31.89 -8.00
C ASP A 202 5.84 -31.83 -6.53
N GLU A 203 6.25 -30.67 -6.02
CA GLU A 203 6.59 -30.49 -4.59
C GLU A 203 5.34 -30.64 -3.71
N VAL A 204 4.20 -30.08 -4.12
CA VAL A 204 2.92 -30.21 -3.40
C VAL A 204 2.49 -31.67 -3.34
N ALA A 205 2.53 -32.38 -4.49
CA ALA A 205 2.20 -33.79 -4.58
C ALA A 205 3.17 -34.64 -3.75
N GLY A 206 4.47 -34.39 -3.86
CA GLY A 206 5.51 -35.05 -3.08
C GLY A 206 5.27 -34.89 -1.57
N LYS A 207 5.03 -33.66 -1.12
CA LYS A 207 4.73 -33.39 0.30
C LYS A 207 3.47 -34.13 0.77
N THR A 208 2.40 -34.11 -0.01
CA THR A 208 1.15 -34.82 0.33
C THR A 208 1.37 -36.32 0.48
N ILE A 209 2.06 -36.94 -0.49
CA ILE A 209 2.40 -38.36 -0.45
C ILE A 209 3.27 -38.71 0.76
N ASP A 210 4.27 -37.88 1.05
CA ASP A 210 5.16 -38.09 2.19
C ASP A 210 4.45 -37.91 3.54
N ASP A 211 3.58 -36.92 3.67
CA ASP A 211 2.79 -36.70 4.88
C ASP A 211 1.82 -37.89 5.13
N GLU A 212 1.16 -38.37 4.09
CA GLU A 212 0.31 -39.58 4.19
C GLU A 212 1.14 -40.84 4.54
N ARG A 213 2.34 -40.97 4.00
CA ARG A 213 3.26 -42.07 4.30
C ARG A 213 3.71 -42.02 5.75
N ARG A 214 4.12 -40.82 6.24
CA ARG A 214 4.51 -40.59 7.64
C ARG A 214 3.35 -40.86 8.60
N ALA A 215 2.14 -40.39 8.27
CA ALA A 215 0.93 -40.66 9.07
C ALA A 215 0.64 -42.17 9.19
N ARG A 216 0.75 -42.89 8.09
CA ARG A 216 0.59 -44.38 8.08
C ARG A 216 1.66 -45.08 8.91
N TRP A 217 2.91 -44.66 8.80
CA TRP A 217 4.00 -45.22 9.61
C TRP A 217 3.82 -44.93 11.08
N LEU A 218 3.47 -43.70 11.44
CA LEU A 218 3.19 -43.32 12.82
C LEU A 218 1.99 -44.12 13.39
N GLY A 219 0.93 -44.27 12.62
CA GLY A 219 -0.22 -45.10 13.00
C GLY A 219 0.15 -46.55 13.28
N LYS A 220 1.00 -47.19 12.41
CA LYS A 220 1.52 -48.53 12.64
C LYS A 220 2.43 -48.63 13.86
N ALA A 221 3.31 -47.64 14.08
CA ALA A 221 4.15 -47.61 15.27
C ALA A 221 3.33 -47.43 16.55
N LEU A 222 2.36 -46.54 16.56
CA LEU A 222 1.46 -46.34 17.72
C LEU A 222 0.66 -47.57 18.09
N SER A 223 0.30 -48.44 17.12
CA SER A 223 -0.42 -49.69 17.39
C SER A 223 0.45 -50.74 18.15
N THR A 224 1.76 -50.56 18.25
CA THR A 224 2.64 -51.42 19.04
C THR A 224 2.66 -51.08 20.55
N LEU A 225 2.08 -49.95 20.93
CA LEU A 225 2.01 -49.48 22.30
C LEU A 225 0.80 -50.08 23.01
N ASN A 226 0.95 -50.34 24.33
CA ASN A 226 -0.19 -50.70 25.15
C ASN A 226 -1.11 -49.47 25.43
N ALA A 227 -2.33 -49.70 25.93
CA ALA A 227 -3.32 -48.65 26.14
C ALA A 227 -2.85 -47.51 27.07
N ARG A 228 -2.01 -47.80 28.07
CA ARG A 228 -1.47 -46.80 29.00
C ARG A 228 -0.35 -45.96 28.31
N GLU A 229 0.56 -46.64 27.60
CA GLU A 229 1.61 -46.00 26.84
C GLU A 229 1.06 -45.09 25.75
N LEU A 230 0.07 -45.58 25.01
CA LEU A 230 -0.62 -44.82 23.97
C LEU A 230 -1.33 -43.57 24.51
N LYS A 231 -2.01 -43.68 25.65
CA LYS A 231 -2.65 -42.55 26.29
C LYS A 231 -1.64 -41.47 26.69
N ILE A 232 -0.55 -41.84 27.33
CA ILE A 232 0.51 -40.91 27.73
C ILE A 232 1.14 -40.22 26.50
N ILE A 233 1.46 -40.95 25.44
CA ILE A 233 2.03 -40.38 24.22
C ILE A 233 1.07 -39.46 23.52
N ARG A 234 -0.22 -39.84 23.41
CA ARG A 234 -1.25 -39.02 22.76
C ARG A 234 -1.46 -37.71 23.48
N GLU A 235 -1.67 -37.72 24.79
CA GLU A 235 -1.98 -36.53 25.57
C GLU A 235 -0.76 -35.61 25.74
N ARG A 236 0.46 -36.16 25.65
CA ARG A 236 1.68 -35.41 25.91
C ARG A 236 2.41 -34.93 24.67
N ARG A 237 2.38 -35.70 23.58
CA ARG A 237 3.20 -35.46 22.37
C ARG A 237 2.39 -35.23 21.11
N LEU A 238 1.15 -35.69 21.07
CA LEU A 238 0.30 -35.58 19.90
C LEU A 238 -0.88 -34.60 20.08
N SER A 239 -1.00 -34.02 21.30
CA SER A 239 -1.96 -32.95 21.59
C SER A 239 -1.27 -31.59 21.46
N GLU A 240 -2.00 -30.57 20.96
CA GLU A 240 -1.50 -29.19 20.84
C GLU A 240 -1.07 -28.59 22.19
N GLU A 241 -1.82 -28.86 23.26
CA GLU A 241 -1.54 -28.38 24.61
C GLU A 241 -0.92 -29.49 25.49
N GLY A 242 0.18 -30.11 25.11
CA GLY A 242 0.76 -31.26 25.77
C GLY A 242 0.61 -31.30 27.32
N ALA A 243 -0.08 -32.30 27.83
CA ALA A 243 -0.36 -32.44 29.27
C ALA A 243 0.91 -32.54 30.12
N THR A 244 0.93 -32.01 31.35
CA THR A 244 2.08 -32.14 32.27
C THR A 244 2.19 -33.52 32.82
N LEU A 245 3.42 -33.92 33.25
CA LEU A 245 3.64 -35.23 33.88
C LEU A 245 2.85 -35.39 35.19
N GLU A 246 2.58 -34.29 35.89
CA GLU A 246 1.78 -34.26 37.12
C GLU A 246 0.34 -34.51 36.84
N ALA A 247 -0.28 -33.79 35.90
CA ALA A 247 -1.69 -33.96 35.52
C ALA A 247 -1.98 -35.42 35.04
N LEU A 248 -1.06 -35.98 34.26
CA LEU A 248 -1.16 -37.38 33.83
C LEU A 248 -0.95 -38.37 34.97
N GLY A 249 -0.09 -38.04 35.92
CA GLY A 249 0.10 -38.84 37.15
C GLY A 249 -1.21 -38.90 37.96
N GLU A 250 -1.84 -37.80 38.20
CA GLU A 250 -3.14 -37.71 38.86
C GLU A 250 -4.25 -38.49 38.12
N THR A 251 -4.34 -38.29 36.79
CA THR A 251 -5.35 -38.98 35.96
C THR A 251 -5.17 -40.51 35.92
N LEU A 252 -3.94 -40.99 35.98
CA LEU A 252 -3.59 -42.40 35.88
C LEU A 252 -3.38 -43.08 37.26
N GLY A 253 -3.43 -42.30 38.35
CA GLY A 253 -3.17 -42.79 39.72
C GLY A 253 -1.78 -43.27 39.98
N ILE A 254 -0.74 -42.67 39.35
CA ILE A 254 0.65 -43.01 39.43
C ILE A 254 1.56 -41.80 39.67
N SER A 255 2.77 -42.00 40.17
CA SER A 255 3.70 -40.88 40.39
C SER A 255 4.20 -40.28 39.11
N LYS A 256 4.53 -38.96 39.12
CA LYS A 256 5.17 -38.22 38.02
C LYS A 256 6.38 -38.97 37.43
N GLU A 257 7.23 -39.53 38.29
CA GLU A 257 8.42 -40.27 37.85
C GLU A 257 8.02 -41.56 37.11
N ARG A 258 6.93 -42.21 37.54
CA ARG A 258 6.42 -43.39 36.85
C ARG A 258 5.84 -43.06 35.47
N VAL A 259 5.17 -41.91 35.31
CA VAL A 259 4.72 -41.43 33.99
C VAL A 259 5.94 -41.20 33.07
N ARG A 260 7.01 -40.58 33.59
CA ARG A 260 8.24 -40.32 32.83
C ARG A 260 8.90 -41.62 32.36
N GLN A 261 8.95 -42.63 33.23
CA GLN A 261 9.52 -43.96 32.88
C GLN A 261 8.71 -44.65 31.80
N ILE A 262 7.35 -44.58 31.88
CA ILE A 262 6.49 -45.17 30.86
C ILE A 262 6.65 -44.43 29.54
N GLU A 263 6.67 -43.10 29.56
CA GLU A 263 6.91 -42.24 28.37
C GLU A 263 8.22 -42.63 27.68
N SER A 264 9.34 -42.70 28.43
CA SER A 264 10.65 -43.08 27.89
C SER A 264 10.63 -44.46 27.22
N ARG A 265 10.02 -45.44 27.88
CA ARG A 265 9.88 -46.80 27.30
C ARG A 265 9.00 -46.82 26.04
N ALA A 266 7.93 -46.04 26.05
CA ALA A 266 7.02 -45.90 24.89
C ALA A 266 7.74 -45.28 23.71
N ILE A 267 8.53 -44.23 23.93
CA ILE A 267 9.34 -43.58 22.87
C ILE A 267 10.37 -44.55 22.30
N GLU A 268 11.06 -45.36 23.15
CA GLU A 268 12.00 -46.36 22.69
C GLU A 268 11.36 -47.45 21.83
N LYS A 269 10.14 -47.92 22.22
CA LYS A 269 9.35 -48.82 21.40
C LYS A 269 8.96 -48.21 20.07
N LEU A 270 8.49 -46.97 20.07
CA LEU A 270 8.14 -46.24 18.83
C LEU A 270 9.33 -46.10 17.92
N ARG A 271 10.50 -45.70 18.47
CA ARG A 271 11.75 -45.60 17.71
C ARG A 271 12.11 -46.93 17.05
N THR A 272 12.08 -48.02 17.81
CA THR A 272 12.38 -49.37 17.29
C THR A 272 11.35 -49.77 16.20
N ALA A 273 10.08 -49.50 16.40
CA ALA A 273 9.03 -49.79 15.41
C ALA A 273 9.21 -49.00 14.12
N LEU A 274 9.48 -47.69 14.21
CA LEU A 274 9.69 -46.81 13.06
C LEU A 274 10.98 -47.22 12.28
N THR A 275 12.08 -47.53 12.97
CA THR A 275 13.31 -48.00 12.31
C THR A 275 13.11 -49.33 11.56
N ARG A 276 12.19 -50.19 12.02
CA ARG A 276 11.84 -51.42 11.29
C ARG A 276 10.98 -51.15 10.06
N ILE A 277 10.16 -50.12 10.08
CA ILE A 277 9.29 -49.73 8.97
C ILE A 277 10.10 -49.04 7.87
N ASP A 278 10.99 -48.16 8.23
CA ASP A 278 11.88 -47.44 7.32
C ASP A 278 13.29 -47.30 7.95
N PRO A 279 14.26 -48.13 7.53
CA PRO A 279 15.64 -48.05 8.04
C PRO A 279 16.37 -46.74 7.67
N ASP A 280 15.97 -46.07 6.58
CA ASP A 280 16.64 -44.85 6.12
C ASP A 280 16.10 -43.56 6.79
N MET A 281 15.01 -43.67 7.52
CA MET A 281 14.37 -42.52 8.22
C MET A 281 15.35 -41.86 9.25
N MET A 282 16.25 -42.62 9.82
CA MET A 282 17.23 -42.08 10.78
C MET A 282 18.47 -41.44 10.15
N ARG A 283 18.68 -41.62 8.85
CA ARG A 283 19.79 -40.97 8.14
C ARG A 283 19.50 -39.52 7.77
N HIS A 284 18.24 -39.15 7.70
CA HIS A 284 17.80 -37.79 7.36
C HIS A 284 17.44 -36.91 8.59
N ALA A 285 17.51 -37.45 9.80
CA ALA A 285 17.18 -36.78 11.07
C ALA A 285 18.41 -36.36 11.91
N ALA A 286 19.62 -36.49 11.36
CA ALA A 286 20.89 -36.12 12.00
C ALA A 286 21.43 -34.75 11.45
#